data_680f50a44f7b04a3346a33903b2993e7
#
_entry.id   680f50a44f7b04a3346a33903b2993e7
#
_cell.length_a   1.000
_cell.length_b   1.000
_cell.length_c   1.000
_cell.angle_alpha   90.00
_cell.angle_beta   90.00
_cell.angle_gamma   90.00
#
_symmetry.space_group_name_H-M   'P 1'
#
loop_
_entity.id
_entity.type
_entity.pdbx_description
1 polymer ?
#
loop_
_entity_poly.entity_id
_entity_poly.type
_entity_poly.pdbx_seq_one_letter_code
_entity_poly.pdbx_strand_id
1 'polypeptide(L)'
;IVPVFHGFNPLASETNNTTNFSLYSSFMSDDFYGMMDDGEGPMTTGFDGIDVAVGRMLVTTTSQAQEMVNKVIEYHDEKSYGRWRNNFVIYSDDADNTTDADLQFGLDNLADVLTVQKPFVNVKKIHTDAYVQQVAAGGERYPDAKNDFLDALELGALVFNYFGHGNEEALARERLFEKLDAQNLT
;
A
#
# COMPACT_ATOMS: atom_id res chain seq x y z
N ILE A 1 -8.68 20.34 -10.87
CA ILE A 1 -8.47 19.67 -9.55
C ILE A 1 -9.69 18.80 -9.30
N VAL A 2 -9.50 17.50 -9.16
CA VAL A 2 -10.55 16.58 -8.75
C VAL A 2 -10.59 16.57 -7.21
N PRO A 3 -11.73 16.89 -6.58
CA PRO A 3 -11.83 16.88 -5.13
C PRO A 3 -11.62 15.46 -4.59
N VAL A 4 -11.24 15.34 -3.32
CA VAL A 4 -11.18 14.09 -2.58
C VAL A 4 -12.43 14.00 -1.72
N PHE A 5 -13.06 12.83 -1.68
CA PHE A 5 -14.10 12.58 -0.71
C PHE A 5 -13.50 12.52 0.70
N HIS A 6 -14.13 13.22 1.62
CA HIS A 6 -13.68 13.27 3.01
C HIS A 6 -14.81 12.74 3.90
N GLY A 7 -14.63 11.54 4.41
CA GLY A 7 -15.58 10.86 5.27
C GLY A 7 -15.18 10.85 6.74
N PHE A 8 -16.10 10.42 7.59
CA PHE A 8 -15.89 10.22 9.02
C PHE A 8 -15.81 8.72 9.33
N ASN A 9 -14.87 8.32 10.17
CA ASN A 9 -14.81 6.96 10.68
C ASN A 9 -15.83 6.78 11.81
N PRO A 10 -16.90 5.99 11.62
CA PRO A 10 -17.94 5.80 12.65
C PRO A 10 -17.46 4.93 13.81
N LEU A 11 -16.35 4.20 13.64
CA LEU A 11 -15.76 3.34 14.68
C LEU A 11 -14.83 4.10 15.63
N ALA A 12 -14.46 5.32 15.31
CA ALA A 12 -13.74 6.18 16.25
C ALA A 12 -14.68 6.57 17.38
N SER A 13 -14.60 5.85 18.49
CA SER A 13 -15.57 5.81 19.59
C SER A 13 -15.60 7.05 20.47
N GLU A 14 -15.28 8.20 19.97
CA GLU A 14 -15.40 9.44 20.72
C GLU A 14 -16.64 10.22 20.31
N THR A 15 -17.68 9.94 21.08
CA THR A 15 -18.85 10.80 21.23
C THR A 15 -19.39 11.43 19.94
N ASN A 16 -20.50 10.94 19.45
CA ASN A 16 -21.57 11.56 18.64
C ASN A 16 -21.34 12.97 18.03
N ASN A 17 -20.12 13.40 17.84
CA ASN A 17 -19.81 14.71 17.30
C ASN A 17 -19.35 14.58 15.84
N THR A 18 -20.32 14.50 14.95
CA THR A 18 -20.15 14.45 13.49
C THR A 18 -19.54 15.73 12.90
N THR A 19 -19.06 16.64 13.71
CA THR A 19 -18.55 17.94 13.26
C THR A 19 -17.06 18.14 13.47
N ASN A 20 -16.36 17.22 14.13
CA ASN A 20 -14.92 17.34 14.36
C ASN A 20 -14.13 16.53 13.34
N PHE A 21 -13.60 17.21 12.36
CA PHE A 21 -12.58 16.67 11.45
C PHE A 21 -11.26 16.55 12.21
N SER A 22 -11.00 15.39 12.78
CA SER A 22 -9.71 15.05 13.36
C SER A 22 -9.02 13.98 12.55
N LEU A 23 -7.70 13.87 12.66
CA LEU A 23 -6.92 12.80 12.01
C LEU A 23 -7.36 11.39 12.43
N TYR A 24 -8.00 11.28 13.60
CA TYR A 24 -8.46 9.99 14.14
C TYR A 24 -9.89 9.63 13.75
N SER A 25 -10.70 10.61 13.40
CA SER A 25 -12.13 10.42 13.11
C SER A 25 -12.52 10.69 11.67
N SER A 26 -11.56 11.05 10.83
CA SER A 26 -11.81 11.35 9.43
C SER A 26 -10.82 10.61 8.52
N PHE A 27 -11.26 10.32 7.32
CA PHE A 27 -10.43 9.68 6.28
C PHE A 27 -10.74 10.29 4.91
N MET A 28 -9.80 10.16 4.02
CA MET A 28 -9.96 10.54 2.62
C MET A 28 -9.96 9.28 1.76
N SER A 29 -10.90 9.17 0.83
CA SER A 29 -10.99 8.04 -0.09
C SER A 29 -11.42 8.49 -1.47
N ASP A 30 -10.90 7.82 -2.48
CA ASP A 30 -11.37 7.91 -3.85
C ASP A 30 -12.40 6.82 -4.19
N ASP A 31 -12.62 5.85 -3.33
CA ASP A 31 -13.61 4.79 -3.52
C ASP A 31 -15.03 5.34 -3.72
N PHE A 32 -15.32 6.51 -3.12
CA PHE A 32 -16.55 7.26 -3.35
C PHE A 32 -16.90 7.41 -4.84
N TYR A 33 -15.90 7.59 -5.70
CA TYR A 33 -16.11 7.73 -7.15
C TYR A 33 -16.33 6.41 -7.86
N GLY A 34 -16.12 5.30 -7.18
CA GLY A 34 -16.36 3.95 -7.69
C GLY A 34 -17.69 3.34 -7.28
N MET A 35 -18.45 4.03 -6.42
CA MET A 35 -19.76 3.60 -5.93
C MET A 35 -20.82 4.18 -6.86
N MET A 36 -21.63 3.33 -7.51
CA MET A 36 -22.56 3.72 -8.55
C MET A 36 -24.00 3.33 -8.27
N ASP A 37 -24.27 2.55 -7.23
CA ASP A 37 -25.60 2.12 -6.87
C ASP A 37 -26.34 3.19 -6.06
N ASP A 38 -27.67 3.24 -6.21
CA ASP A 38 -28.53 4.14 -5.47
C ASP A 38 -28.44 3.85 -3.94
N GLY A 39 -28.09 4.88 -3.17
CA GLY A 39 -28.02 4.80 -1.71
C GLY A 39 -26.61 4.54 -1.15
N GLU A 40 -25.63 4.35 -2.02
CA GLU A 40 -24.23 4.28 -1.65
C GLU A 40 -23.60 5.68 -1.48
N GLY A 41 -22.39 5.72 -0.94
CA GLY A 41 -21.55 6.91 -0.92
C GLY A 41 -21.31 7.57 0.43
N PRO A 42 -22.18 7.47 1.46
CA PRO A 42 -21.86 8.05 2.77
C PRO A 42 -20.62 7.46 3.42
N MET A 43 -20.26 6.22 3.10
CA MET A 43 -19.10 5.47 3.64
C MET A 43 -19.06 5.48 5.19
N THR A 44 -20.22 5.64 5.83
CA THR A 44 -20.30 5.83 7.29
C THR A 44 -20.88 4.63 8.03
N THR A 45 -21.60 3.74 7.37
CA THR A 45 -22.39 2.70 8.06
C THR A 45 -22.42 1.34 7.40
N GLY A 46 -21.74 1.11 6.32
CA GLY A 46 -21.80 -0.14 5.58
C GLY A 46 -20.51 -0.50 4.85
N PHE A 47 -20.44 -1.73 4.42
CA PHE A 47 -19.47 -2.17 3.44
C PHE A 47 -20.09 -1.98 2.07
N ASP A 48 -20.13 -0.72 1.61
CA ASP A 48 -20.53 -0.44 0.23
C ASP A 48 -19.45 -0.98 -0.69
N GLY A 49 -19.83 -1.80 -1.66
CA GLY A 49 -18.92 -2.33 -2.67
C GLY A 49 -18.59 -1.26 -3.70
N ILE A 50 -17.36 -1.28 -4.23
CA ILE A 50 -17.02 -0.45 -5.39
C ILE A 50 -17.36 -1.21 -6.68
N ASP A 51 -18.08 -0.57 -7.59
CA ASP A 51 -18.47 -1.15 -8.89
C ASP A 51 -17.34 -1.07 -9.92
N VAL A 52 -16.49 -0.07 -9.79
CA VAL A 52 -15.34 0.14 -10.66
C VAL A 52 -14.11 0.47 -9.84
N ALA A 53 -12.95 -0.03 -10.28
CA ALA A 53 -11.67 0.33 -9.68
C ALA A 53 -11.36 1.81 -9.94
N VAL A 54 -11.01 2.54 -8.89
CA VAL A 54 -10.66 3.96 -8.96
C VAL A 54 -9.22 4.14 -8.49
N GLY A 55 -8.47 4.95 -9.22
CA GLY A 55 -7.10 5.31 -8.85
C GLY A 55 -6.83 6.78 -9.15
N ARG A 56 -6.11 7.44 -8.26
CA ARG A 56 -5.73 8.84 -8.41
C ARG A 56 -4.27 8.97 -8.85
N MET A 57 -4.06 9.65 -9.98
CA MET A 57 -2.73 10.09 -10.39
C MET A 57 -2.38 11.38 -9.64
N LEU A 58 -1.47 11.27 -8.66
CA LEU A 58 -1.01 12.40 -7.85
C LEU A 58 0.02 13.21 -8.62
N VAL A 59 -0.43 14.27 -9.28
CA VAL A 59 0.42 15.14 -10.09
C VAL A 59 0.13 16.61 -9.77
N THR A 60 1.17 17.43 -9.80
CA THR A 60 1.08 18.87 -9.56
C THR A 60 1.44 19.70 -10.82
N THR A 61 2.07 19.07 -11.80
CA THR A 61 2.49 19.73 -13.05
C THR A 61 2.02 18.92 -14.26
N THR A 62 1.94 19.58 -15.42
CA THR A 62 1.63 18.93 -16.70
C THR A 62 2.69 17.92 -17.11
N SER A 63 3.97 18.14 -16.75
CA SER A 63 5.05 17.18 -17.01
C SER A 63 4.81 15.89 -16.24
N GLN A 64 4.54 15.97 -14.94
CA GLN A 64 4.22 14.80 -14.12
C GLN A 64 2.98 14.05 -14.65
N ALA A 65 1.95 14.80 -15.09
CA ALA A 65 0.78 14.17 -15.70
C ALA A 65 1.16 13.38 -16.96
N GLN A 66 1.98 13.96 -17.82
CA GLN A 66 2.45 13.28 -19.04
C GLN A 66 3.29 12.03 -18.72
N GLU A 67 4.17 12.11 -17.72
CA GLU A 67 4.98 10.97 -17.26
C GLU A 67 4.11 9.83 -16.75
N MET A 68 3.07 10.14 -15.96
CA MET A 68 2.12 9.13 -15.47
C MET A 68 1.33 8.48 -16.61
N VAL A 69 0.89 9.27 -17.59
CA VAL A 69 0.21 8.75 -18.79
C VAL A 69 1.16 7.85 -19.59
N ASN A 70 2.40 8.29 -19.79
CA ASN A 70 3.40 7.49 -20.49
C ASN A 70 3.66 6.16 -19.80
N LYS A 71 3.78 6.14 -18.45
CA LYS A 71 3.89 4.89 -17.67
C LYS A 71 2.76 3.91 -17.95
N VAL A 72 1.51 4.41 -18.00
CA VAL A 72 0.36 3.55 -18.30
C VAL A 72 0.45 3.00 -19.72
N ILE A 73 0.82 3.82 -20.69
CA ILE A 73 0.98 3.39 -22.09
C ILE A 73 2.11 2.34 -22.20
N GLU A 74 3.26 2.62 -21.61
CA GLU A 74 4.41 1.71 -21.61
C GLU A 74 4.10 0.39 -20.92
N TYR A 75 3.35 0.40 -19.83
CA TYR A 75 2.90 -0.81 -19.15
C TYR A 75 2.11 -1.76 -20.07
N HIS A 76 1.35 -1.20 -21.01
CA HIS A 76 0.56 -1.96 -21.97
C HIS A 76 1.28 -2.27 -23.29
N ASP A 77 2.48 -1.73 -23.49
CA ASP A 77 3.31 -2.06 -24.65
C ASP A 77 3.80 -3.52 -24.58
N GLU A 78 3.84 -4.21 -25.73
CA GLU A 78 4.31 -5.60 -25.79
C GLU A 78 5.76 -5.77 -25.26
N LYS A 79 6.59 -4.73 -25.40
CA LYS A 79 7.97 -4.71 -24.90
C LYS A 79 8.06 -4.74 -23.38
N SER A 80 7.01 -4.34 -22.68
CA SER A 80 6.95 -4.35 -21.22
C SER A 80 6.60 -5.72 -20.64
N TYR A 81 6.22 -6.70 -21.47
CA TYR A 81 5.90 -8.03 -20.99
C TYR A 81 7.16 -8.77 -20.57
N GLY A 82 7.15 -9.31 -19.36
CA GLY A 82 8.30 -9.98 -18.79
C GLY A 82 7.92 -10.89 -17.62
N ARG A 83 8.91 -11.65 -17.13
CA ARG A 83 8.72 -12.57 -16.00
C ARG A 83 8.29 -11.86 -14.72
N TRP A 84 8.59 -10.57 -14.58
CA TRP A 84 8.22 -9.75 -13.45
C TRP A 84 6.69 -9.74 -13.21
N ARG A 85 5.88 -9.93 -14.26
CA ARG A 85 4.41 -10.00 -14.15
C ARG A 85 3.90 -11.24 -13.41
N ASN A 86 4.77 -12.19 -13.12
CA ASN A 86 4.43 -13.35 -12.28
C ASN A 86 4.96 -13.21 -10.86
N ASN A 87 5.68 -12.14 -10.54
CA ASN A 87 6.22 -11.93 -9.21
C ASN A 87 5.23 -11.12 -8.36
N PHE A 88 4.99 -11.61 -7.15
CA PHE A 88 4.24 -10.94 -6.09
C PHE A 88 5.14 -10.82 -4.89
N VAL A 89 5.34 -9.61 -4.42
CA VAL A 89 6.11 -9.33 -3.22
C VAL A 89 5.17 -8.93 -2.11
N ILE A 90 5.27 -9.62 -1.01
CA ILE A 90 4.53 -9.37 0.22
C ILE A 90 5.53 -8.87 1.25
N TYR A 91 5.28 -7.68 1.79
CA TYR A 91 6.15 -7.02 2.73
C TYR A 91 5.36 -6.61 3.98
N SER A 92 5.76 -7.08 5.15
CA SER A 92 5.13 -6.73 6.42
C SER A 92 6.06 -5.97 7.32
N ASP A 93 5.44 -5.07 8.10
CA ASP A 93 6.04 -4.45 9.27
C ASP A 93 6.42 -5.48 10.34
N ASP A 94 7.22 -5.09 11.32
CA ASP A 94 7.47 -5.91 12.50
C ASP A 94 6.32 -5.80 13.51
N ALA A 95 6.30 -6.74 14.46
CA ALA A 95 5.29 -6.79 15.49
C ALA A 95 5.77 -6.07 16.75
N ASP A 96 5.57 -4.75 16.82
CA ASP A 96 5.86 -3.94 18.01
C ASP A 96 4.97 -4.31 19.23
N ASN A 97 3.81 -4.91 18.95
CA ASN A 97 2.85 -5.33 19.96
C ASN A 97 2.00 -6.52 19.50
N THR A 98 1.15 -7.05 20.38
CA THR A 98 0.35 -8.25 20.10
C THR A 98 -0.67 -8.10 18.97
N THR A 99 -1.11 -6.89 18.67
CA THR A 99 -2.05 -6.63 17.57
C THR A 99 -1.36 -6.56 16.22
N ASP A 100 -0.08 -6.20 16.19
CA ASP A 100 0.68 -6.10 14.95
C ASP A 100 1.05 -7.48 14.37
N ALA A 101 1.05 -8.53 15.19
CA ALA A 101 1.23 -9.89 14.71
C ALA A 101 0.20 -10.30 13.65
N ASP A 102 -1.00 -9.73 13.69
CA ASP A 102 -2.06 -9.96 12.71
C ASP A 102 -1.68 -9.44 11.31
N LEU A 103 -0.79 -8.46 11.21
CA LEU A 103 -0.29 -7.91 9.94
C LEU A 103 0.46 -9.00 9.15
N GLN A 104 1.38 -9.70 9.82
CA GLN A 104 2.16 -10.77 9.19
C GLN A 104 1.28 -11.99 8.89
N PHE A 105 0.43 -12.42 9.83
CA PHE A 105 -0.49 -13.54 9.61
C PHE A 105 -1.46 -13.30 8.46
N GLY A 106 -1.98 -12.07 8.33
CA GLY A 106 -2.87 -11.70 7.23
C GLY A 106 -2.18 -11.86 5.87
N LEU A 107 -0.94 -11.38 5.77
CA LEU A 107 -0.14 -11.51 4.55
C LEU A 107 0.31 -12.94 4.27
N ASP A 108 0.64 -13.72 5.29
CA ASP A 108 0.98 -15.13 5.14
C ASP A 108 -0.19 -15.92 4.56
N ASN A 109 -1.38 -15.72 5.11
CA ASN A 109 -2.59 -16.35 4.60
C ASN A 109 -2.87 -15.94 3.14
N LEU A 110 -2.69 -14.67 2.79
CA LEU A 110 -2.83 -14.20 1.42
C LEU A 110 -1.83 -14.90 0.49
N ALA A 111 -0.57 -15.02 0.91
CA ALA A 111 0.48 -15.69 0.13
C ALA A 111 0.14 -17.18 -0.10
N ASP A 112 -0.34 -17.86 0.92
CA ASP A 112 -0.72 -19.26 0.83
C ASP A 112 -1.91 -19.47 -0.11
N VAL A 113 -2.92 -18.62 -0.02
CA VAL A 113 -4.07 -18.62 -0.94
C VAL A 113 -3.60 -18.38 -2.39
N LEU A 114 -2.73 -17.39 -2.61
CA LEU A 114 -2.17 -17.10 -3.94
C LEU A 114 -1.39 -18.29 -4.50
N THR A 115 -0.54 -18.92 -3.70
CA THR A 115 0.27 -20.05 -4.11
C THR A 115 -0.60 -21.25 -4.53
N VAL A 116 -1.70 -21.48 -3.83
CA VAL A 116 -2.63 -22.58 -4.13
C VAL A 116 -3.49 -22.28 -5.35
N GLN A 117 -4.08 -21.07 -5.40
CA GLN A 117 -5.04 -20.72 -6.44
C GLN A 117 -4.38 -20.28 -7.76
N LYS A 118 -3.14 -19.79 -7.69
CA LYS A 118 -2.39 -19.25 -8.82
C LYS A 118 -0.96 -19.81 -8.84
N PRO A 119 -0.79 -21.12 -9.10
CA PRO A 119 0.51 -21.79 -8.96
C PRO A 119 1.59 -21.29 -9.93
N PHE A 120 1.25 -20.45 -10.90
CA PHE A 120 2.19 -19.79 -11.81
C PHE A 120 2.78 -18.49 -11.24
N VAL A 121 2.29 -18.04 -10.09
CA VAL A 121 2.75 -16.83 -9.42
C VAL A 121 3.91 -17.17 -8.48
N ASN A 122 4.97 -16.38 -8.55
CA ASN A 122 6.08 -16.44 -7.61
C ASN A 122 5.80 -15.46 -6.46
N VAL A 123 5.56 -15.98 -5.27
CA VAL A 123 5.35 -15.15 -4.09
C VAL A 123 6.65 -15.05 -3.30
N LYS A 124 7.19 -13.82 -3.17
CA LYS A 124 8.29 -13.50 -2.27
C LYS A 124 7.71 -12.88 -1.00
N LYS A 125 7.95 -13.52 0.14
CA LYS A 125 7.58 -13.00 1.47
C LYS A 125 8.78 -12.31 2.10
N ILE A 126 8.58 -11.08 2.55
CA ILE A 126 9.56 -10.30 3.32
C ILE A 126 8.83 -9.88 4.61
N HIS A 127 8.99 -10.67 5.65
CA HIS A 127 8.49 -10.35 6.98
C HIS A 127 9.62 -9.75 7.79
N THR A 128 9.48 -8.53 8.25
CA THR A 128 10.54 -7.77 8.88
C THR A 128 11.14 -8.50 10.08
N ASP A 129 10.31 -9.16 10.89
CA ASP A 129 10.75 -9.98 12.04
C ASP A 129 11.61 -11.20 11.67
N ALA A 130 11.68 -11.59 10.41
CA ALA A 130 12.57 -12.65 9.96
C ALA A 130 14.02 -12.18 9.79
N TYR A 131 14.28 -10.88 9.92
CA TYR A 131 15.59 -10.26 9.73
C TYR A 131 16.17 -9.75 11.06
N VAL A 132 17.47 -9.51 11.07
CA VAL A 132 18.15 -8.99 12.27
C VAL A 132 17.93 -7.50 12.41
N GLN A 133 17.28 -7.11 13.51
CA GLN A 133 17.13 -5.71 13.87
C GLN A 133 18.46 -5.12 14.32
N GLN A 134 18.75 -3.93 13.83
CA GLN A 134 19.90 -3.13 14.24
C GLN A 134 19.42 -1.87 14.95
N VAL A 135 19.98 -1.62 16.13
CA VAL A 135 19.66 -0.43 16.93
C VAL A 135 20.83 0.56 16.83
N ALA A 136 20.53 1.78 16.42
CA ALA A 136 21.48 2.86 16.29
C ALA A 136 20.93 4.16 16.88
N ALA A 137 21.75 5.21 16.93
CA ALA A 137 21.32 6.54 17.41
C ALA A 137 20.12 7.12 16.62
N GLY A 138 19.90 6.65 15.38
CA GLY A 138 18.76 7.05 14.53
C GLY A 138 17.51 6.18 14.69
N GLY A 139 17.48 5.28 15.66
CA GLY A 139 16.38 4.32 15.90
C GLY A 139 16.67 2.91 15.40
N GLU A 140 15.67 2.08 15.47
CA GLU A 140 15.69 0.70 15.02
C GLU A 140 15.61 0.62 13.49
N ARG A 141 16.24 -0.40 12.92
CA ARG A 141 16.33 -0.61 11.46
C ARG A 141 16.46 -2.09 11.14
N TYR A 142 15.98 -2.46 9.95
CA TYR A 142 16.16 -3.78 9.35
C TYR A 142 16.84 -3.66 7.98
N PRO A 143 18.14 -3.42 7.93
CA PRO A 143 18.83 -3.13 6.67
C PRO A 143 18.73 -4.27 5.65
N ASP A 144 18.78 -5.52 6.11
CA ASP A 144 18.71 -6.67 5.22
C ASP A 144 17.29 -6.85 4.64
N ALA A 145 16.23 -6.59 5.42
CA ALA A 145 14.86 -6.58 4.91
C ALA A 145 14.66 -5.46 3.87
N LYS A 146 15.20 -4.27 4.14
CA LYS A 146 15.16 -3.14 3.21
C LYS A 146 15.89 -3.47 1.91
N ASN A 147 17.09 -4.04 1.98
CA ASN A 147 17.85 -4.44 0.80
C ASN A 147 17.10 -5.50 -0.02
N ASP A 148 16.56 -6.53 0.63
CA ASP A 148 15.77 -7.57 -0.02
C ASP A 148 14.53 -7.02 -0.73
N PHE A 149 13.91 -5.97 -0.15
CA PHE A 149 12.79 -5.28 -0.77
C PHE A 149 13.24 -4.44 -1.98
N LEU A 150 14.32 -3.68 -1.87
CA LEU A 150 14.86 -2.90 -2.98
C LEU A 150 15.30 -3.79 -4.13
N ASP A 151 15.98 -4.90 -3.85
CA ASP A 151 16.35 -5.91 -4.86
C ASP A 151 15.10 -6.48 -5.56
N ALA A 152 14.01 -6.71 -4.81
CA ALA A 152 12.77 -7.19 -5.39
C ALA A 152 12.09 -6.13 -6.28
N LEU A 153 12.20 -4.84 -5.93
CA LEU A 153 11.74 -3.73 -6.77
C LEU A 153 12.52 -3.68 -8.10
N GLU A 154 13.83 -3.80 -8.04
CA GLU A 154 14.69 -3.81 -9.25
C GLU A 154 14.41 -5.02 -10.16
N LEU A 155 14.16 -6.19 -9.60
CA LEU A 155 13.74 -7.37 -10.36
C LEU A 155 12.35 -7.22 -10.99
N GLY A 156 11.55 -6.36 -10.42
CA GLY A 156 10.18 -6.10 -10.81
C GLY A 156 9.18 -7.14 -10.30
N ALA A 157 8.00 -6.66 -9.96
CA ALA A 157 6.85 -7.49 -9.60
C ALA A 157 5.55 -6.86 -10.09
N LEU A 158 4.54 -7.70 -10.36
CA LEU A 158 3.21 -7.24 -10.72
C LEU A 158 2.54 -6.55 -9.54
N VAL A 159 2.77 -7.07 -8.35
CA VAL A 159 2.18 -6.55 -7.11
C VAL A 159 3.26 -6.47 -6.04
N PHE A 160 3.34 -5.29 -5.41
CA PHE A 160 4.00 -5.08 -4.13
C PHE A 160 2.92 -4.77 -3.11
N ASN A 161 2.71 -5.67 -2.17
CA ASN A 161 1.73 -5.51 -1.13
C ASN A 161 2.43 -5.32 0.22
N TYR A 162 2.34 -4.11 0.75
CA TYR A 162 2.81 -3.77 2.09
C TYR A 162 1.63 -3.74 3.06
N PHE A 163 1.81 -4.33 4.22
CA PHE A 163 0.88 -4.23 5.32
C PHE A 163 1.61 -3.89 6.62
N GLY A 164 1.36 -2.72 7.15
CA GLY A 164 2.06 -2.15 8.29
C GLY A 164 1.81 -0.67 8.45
N HIS A 165 2.55 -0.06 9.35
CA HIS A 165 2.48 1.36 9.64
C HIS A 165 3.22 2.18 8.57
N GLY A 166 2.92 3.47 8.51
CA GLY A 166 3.61 4.39 7.62
C GLY A 166 3.33 5.84 7.97
N ASN A 167 4.12 6.70 7.36
CA ASN A 167 3.96 8.15 7.44
C ASN A 167 4.31 8.79 6.10
N GLU A 168 4.37 10.13 6.05
CA GLU A 168 4.62 10.88 4.82
C GLU A 168 6.02 10.68 4.25
N GLU A 169 6.97 10.14 5.02
CA GLU A 169 8.38 10.01 4.65
C GLU A 169 8.81 8.57 4.43
N ALA A 170 8.17 7.60 5.13
CA ALA A 170 8.62 6.23 5.13
C ALA A 170 7.51 5.21 5.43
N LEU A 171 7.72 3.97 5.01
CA LEU A 171 7.01 2.79 5.49
C LEU A 171 7.70 2.33 6.78
N ALA A 172 6.92 2.01 7.80
CA ALA A 172 7.30 1.65 9.15
C ALA A 172 8.11 2.74 9.90
N ARG A 173 8.22 2.59 11.22
CA ARG A 173 9.12 3.40 12.06
C ARG A 173 10.58 3.11 11.73
N GLU A 174 10.89 1.89 11.36
CA GLU A 174 12.20 1.35 11.02
C GLU A 174 12.69 1.81 9.65
N ARG A 175 11.87 2.60 8.92
CA ARG A 175 12.17 3.17 7.60
C ARG A 175 12.50 2.11 6.56
N LEU A 176 11.60 1.15 6.45
CA LEU A 176 11.74 0.03 5.52
C LEU A 176 11.81 0.48 4.06
N PHE A 177 11.13 1.58 3.73
CA PHE A 177 11.21 2.23 2.42
C PHE A 177 10.95 3.73 2.58
N GLU A 178 11.80 4.56 2.02
CA GLU A 178 11.79 6.00 2.21
C GLU A 178 11.57 6.73 0.87
N LYS A 179 11.18 7.99 0.92
CA LYS A 179 11.07 8.85 -0.29
C LYS A 179 12.34 8.85 -1.13
N LEU A 180 13.51 8.85 -0.49
CA LEU A 180 14.79 8.84 -1.19
C LEU A 180 15.00 7.54 -1.95
N ASP A 181 14.58 6.40 -1.39
CA ASP A 181 14.64 5.11 -2.07
C ASP A 181 13.75 5.15 -3.34
N ALA A 182 12.53 5.67 -3.21
CA ALA A 182 11.62 5.82 -4.35
C ALA A 182 12.16 6.72 -5.46
N GLN A 183 12.91 7.77 -5.09
CA GLN A 183 13.53 8.70 -6.06
C GLN A 183 14.72 8.06 -6.79
N ASN A 184 15.35 7.07 -6.20
CA ASN A 184 16.52 6.38 -6.74
C ASN A 184 16.17 5.12 -7.55
N LEU A 185 14.91 4.71 -7.60
CA LEU A 185 14.46 3.61 -8.47
C LEU A 185 14.64 4.00 -9.94
N THR A 186 15.20 3.11 -10.74
CA THR A 186 15.51 3.31 -12.18
C THR A 186 14.57 2.49 -13.07
#